data_8e9f66152a36fa98877482c5a04f4eb1
#
_entry.id   8e9f66152a36fa98877482c5a04f4eb1
#
_cell.length_a   1.000
_cell.length_b   1.000
_cell.length_c   1.000
_cell.angle_alpha   90.00
_cell.angle_beta   90.00
_cell.angle_gamma   90.00
#
_symmetry.space_group_name_H-M   'P 1'
#
loop_
_entity.id
_entity.type
_entity.pdbx_description
1 polymer ?
#
loop_
_entity_poly.entity_id
_entity_poly.type
_entity_poly.pdbx_seq_one_letter_code
_entity_poly.pdbx_strand_id
1 'polypeptide(L)'
;MREILRKYPKCEFGRELFPGNPIPILRVSGGKTTADVADWGYLTQKGKRVYNARSETLLEKPLFGKDFIQNRCVIPVTGFCEWDGDGTGWDFLPQEEEMLYLAGVCRKKAEGWEATVVTEHASGCVGVIHHRKPLILSGENLRQWLYDEALARQFLEEAKERVLLKRKKMEGETL
;
A
#
# COMPACT_ATOMS: atom_id res chain seq x y z
N MET A 1 14.58 5.96 0.27
CA MET A 1 14.90 4.85 -0.62
C MET A 1 16.30 4.28 -0.36
N ARG A 2 17.38 5.06 -0.55
CA ARG A 2 18.79 4.60 -0.34
C ARG A 2 19.05 3.99 1.04
N GLU A 3 18.41 4.50 2.10
CA GLU A 3 18.56 4.00 3.46
C GLU A 3 17.88 2.63 3.64
N ILE A 4 16.72 2.41 3.01
CA ILE A 4 16.02 1.12 3.01
C ILE A 4 16.89 0.08 2.29
N LEU A 5 17.41 0.38 1.10
CA LEU A 5 18.29 -0.51 0.34
C LEU A 5 19.55 -0.90 1.11
N ARG A 6 20.14 0.05 1.85
CA ARG A 6 21.34 -0.22 2.67
C ARG A 6 21.02 -1.14 3.84
N LYS A 7 19.85 -0.98 4.47
CA LYS A 7 19.42 -1.78 5.62
C LYS A 7 18.87 -3.14 5.21
N TYR A 8 18.25 -3.22 4.02
CA TYR A 8 17.58 -4.42 3.50
C TYR A 8 17.96 -4.68 2.04
N PRO A 9 19.17 -5.21 1.79
CA PRO A 9 19.68 -5.43 0.43
C PRO A 9 18.88 -6.44 -0.39
N LYS A 10 17.97 -7.20 0.23
CA LYS A 10 17.06 -8.13 -0.44
C LYS A 10 15.79 -7.47 -1.00
N CYS A 11 15.51 -6.20 -0.66
CA CYS A 11 14.45 -5.43 -1.30
C CYS A 11 14.96 -4.93 -2.65
N GLU A 12 14.62 -5.63 -3.70
CA GLU A 12 14.89 -5.19 -5.07
C GLU A 12 13.80 -4.19 -5.47
N PHE A 13 14.18 -2.91 -5.55
CA PHE A 13 13.34 -1.88 -6.14
C PHE A 13 13.43 -1.95 -7.66
N GLY A 14 12.31 -1.67 -8.35
CA GLY A 14 12.23 -1.75 -9.80
C GLY A 14 11.78 -3.11 -10.33
N ARG A 15 11.34 -4.00 -9.45
CA ARG A 15 10.67 -5.26 -9.84
C ARG A 15 9.20 -5.21 -9.53
N GLU A 16 8.40 -5.86 -10.35
CA GLU A 16 7.02 -6.14 -10.03
C GLU A 16 6.94 -7.05 -8.81
N LEU A 17 6.21 -6.60 -7.78
CA LEU A 17 6.04 -7.34 -6.54
C LEU A 17 4.64 -7.94 -6.48
N PHE A 18 4.58 -9.17 -5.99
CA PHE A 18 3.36 -9.95 -5.84
C PHE A 18 3.05 -10.19 -4.36
N PRO A 19 1.78 -10.49 -4.01
CA PRO A 19 1.43 -10.88 -2.65
C PRO A 19 2.35 -11.98 -2.11
N GLY A 20 2.90 -11.76 -0.91
CA GLY A 20 3.89 -12.62 -0.28
C GLY A 20 5.33 -12.15 -0.46
N ASN A 21 5.64 -11.29 -1.43
CA ASN A 21 6.98 -10.72 -1.56
C ASN A 21 7.29 -9.74 -0.42
N PRO A 22 8.58 -9.55 -0.07
CA PRO A 22 8.99 -8.49 0.83
C PRO A 22 8.78 -7.12 0.17
N ILE A 23 8.13 -6.20 0.89
CA ILE A 23 7.87 -4.83 0.46
C ILE A 23 8.44 -3.83 1.47
N PRO A 24 8.91 -2.66 1.02
CA PRO A 24 9.32 -1.59 1.92
C PRO A 24 8.10 -0.98 2.61
N ILE A 25 8.23 -0.67 3.88
CA ILE A 25 7.23 0.07 4.66
C ILE A 25 7.88 1.20 5.45
N LEU A 26 7.15 2.28 5.62
CA LEU A 26 7.42 3.33 6.60
C LEU A 26 6.41 3.19 7.73
N ARG A 27 6.87 3.10 8.97
CA ARG A 27 6.02 2.97 10.16
C ARG A 27 6.58 3.79 11.32
N VAL A 28 5.78 3.99 12.34
CA VAL A 28 6.24 4.66 13.56
C VAL A 28 6.86 3.64 14.52
N SER A 29 8.04 3.97 15.03
CA SER A 29 8.72 3.22 16.08
C SER A 29 9.42 4.19 17.02
N GLY A 30 9.16 4.13 18.32
CA GLY A 30 9.71 5.06 19.30
C GLY A 30 9.40 6.53 18.99
N GLY A 31 8.20 6.83 18.48
CA GLY A 31 7.77 8.17 18.12
C GLY A 31 8.40 8.75 16.84
N LYS A 32 9.16 7.95 16.08
CA LYS A 32 9.84 8.38 14.84
C LYS A 32 9.44 7.48 13.68
N THR A 33 9.36 8.07 12.48
CA THR A 33 9.20 7.30 11.23
C THR A 33 10.46 6.47 10.99
N THR A 34 10.27 5.17 10.81
CA THR A 34 11.33 4.20 10.56
C THR A 34 11.00 3.42 9.30
N ALA A 35 12.01 3.22 8.45
CA ALA A 35 11.92 2.33 7.32
C ALA A 35 12.12 0.88 7.78
N ASP A 36 11.29 -0.02 7.26
CA ASP A 36 11.34 -1.45 7.56
C ASP A 36 10.91 -2.25 6.33
N VAL A 37 10.95 -3.59 6.42
CA VAL A 37 10.47 -4.49 5.39
C VAL A 37 9.41 -5.39 5.98
N ALA A 38 8.34 -5.62 5.22
CA ALA A 38 7.25 -6.51 5.59
C ALA A 38 6.92 -7.47 4.45
N ASP A 39 6.44 -8.67 4.76
CA ASP A 39 5.83 -9.53 3.76
C ASP A 39 4.48 -8.95 3.34
N TRP A 40 4.23 -8.83 2.04
CA TRP A 40 2.96 -8.33 1.56
C TRP A 40 1.83 -9.32 1.78
N GLY A 41 0.91 -8.94 2.64
CA GLY A 41 -0.29 -9.68 3.00
C GLY A 41 -0.20 -10.40 4.35
N TYR A 42 -1.29 -10.30 5.11
CA TYR A 42 -1.46 -10.97 6.40
C TYR A 42 -1.75 -12.46 6.21
N LEU A 43 -0.95 -13.33 6.79
CA LEU A 43 -1.23 -14.75 6.82
C LEU A 43 -2.28 -15.05 7.89
N THR A 44 -3.43 -15.59 7.48
CA THR A 44 -4.50 -16.00 8.41
C THR A 44 -4.19 -17.36 9.05
N GLN A 45 -4.86 -17.69 10.16
CA GLN A 45 -4.75 -19.00 10.80
C GLN A 45 -5.10 -20.18 9.88
N LYS A 46 -5.90 -19.92 8.83
CA LYS A 46 -6.27 -20.92 7.81
C LYS A 46 -5.27 -21.00 6.66
N GLY A 47 -4.10 -20.37 6.78
CA GLY A 47 -3.06 -20.38 5.75
C GLY A 47 -3.36 -19.48 4.53
N LYS A 48 -4.48 -18.74 4.53
CA LYS A 48 -4.81 -17.81 3.45
C LYS A 48 -4.12 -16.46 3.69
N ARG A 49 -3.52 -15.89 2.65
CA ARG A 49 -2.93 -14.56 2.70
C ARG A 49 -3.96 -13.50 2.28
N VAL A 50 -4.07 -12.43 3.07
CA VAL A 50 -4.96 -11.29 2.81
C VAL A 50 -4.08 -10.05 2.59
N TYR A 51 -3.98 -9.61 1.35
CA TYR A 51 -3.05 -8.56 0.91
C TYR A 51 -3.69 -7.18 0.75
N ASN A 52 -5.03 -7.10 0.77
CA ASN A 52 -5.78 -5.85 0.71
C ASN A 52 -6.78 -5.76 1.86
N ALA A 53 -6.91 -4.58 2.46
CA ALA A 53 -7.90 -4.24 3.47
C ALA A 53 -8.80 -3.12 2.91
N ARG A 54 -10.11 -3.35 2.84
CA ARG A 54 -11.05 -2.34 2.34
C ARG A 54 -11.24 -1.23 3.37
N SER A 55 -11.09 0.03 2.99
CA SER A 55 -11.24 1.20 3.86
C SER A 55 -12.58 1.19 4.59
N GLU A 56 -13.66 0.83 3.90
CA GLU A 56 -15.03 0.86 4.40
C GLU A 56 -15.28 -0.11 5.57
N THR A 57 -14.52 -1.20 5.67
CA THR A 57 -14.71 -2.24 6.69
C THR A 57 -13.46 -2.52 7.52
N LEU A 58 -12.40 -1.75 7.31
CA LEU A 58 -11.10 -1.99 7.95
C LEU A 58 -11.18 -1.96 9.46
N LEU A 59 -11.92 -0.99 10.01
CA LEU A 59 -12.07 -0.81 11.46
C LEU A 59 -12.95 -1.90 12.11
N GLU A 60 -13.92 -2.43 11.38
CA GLU A 60 -14.85 -3.43 11.88
C GLU A 60 -14.25 -4.84 11.89
N LYS A 61 -13.26 -5.09 11.05
CA LYS A 61 -12.66 -6.42 10.93
C LYS A 61 -11.61 -6.65 12.00
N PRO A 62 -11.76 -7.69 12.85
CA PRO A 62 -10.77 -8.03 13.89
C PRO A 62 -9.35 -8.24 13.34
N LEU A 63 -9.25 -8.62 12.07
CA LEU A 63 -7.97 -8.85 11.39
C LEU A 63 -7.13 -7.57 11.25
N PHE A 64 -7.77 -6.40 11.15
CA PHE A 64 -7.11 -5.13 10.81
C PHE A 64 -7.33 -4.01 11.84
N GLY A 65 -8.47 -4.00 12.54
CA GLY A 65 -8.88 -2.85 13.37
C GLY A 65 -7.85 -2.50 14.45
N LYS A 66 -7.26 -3.49 15.12
CA LYS A 66 -6.19 -3.26 16.10
C LYS A 66 -4.95 -2.67 15.46
N ASP A 67 -4.55 -3.18 14.30
CA ASP A 67 -3.35 -2.71 13.61
C ASP A 67 -3.55 -1.32 13.00
N PHE A 68 -4.78 -0.97 12.59
CA PHE A 68 -5.08 0.40 12.21
C PHE A 68 -4.83 1.39 13.36
N ILE A 69 -5.18 1.05 14.58
CA ILE A 69 -4.96 1.93 15.74
C ILE A 69 -3.47 2.01 16.08
N GLN A 70 -2.75 0.89 16.06
CA GLN A 70 -1.42 0.78 16.61
C GLN A 70 -0.27 0.78 15.61
N ASN A 71 -0.52 0.29 14.39
CA ASN A 71 0.50 -0.08 13.42
C ASN A 71 0.15 0.35 11.99
N ARG A 72 -0.28 1.60 11.81
CA ARG A 72 -0.40 2.15 10.45
C ARG A 72 0.98 2.23 9.82
N CYS A 73 1.04 1.97 8.53
CA CYS A 73 2.26 2.09 7.75
C CYS A 73 1.97 2.75 6.39
N VAL A 74 3.03 3.14 5.72
CA VAL A 74 2.99 3.64 4.36
C VAL A 74 3.86 2.74 3.51
N ILE A 75 3.38 2.39 2.32
CA ILE A 75 4.08 1.53 1.37
C ILE A 75 4.49 2.39 0.17
N PRO A 76 5.79 2.77 0.05
CA PRO A 76 6.28 3.51 -1.10
C PRO A 76 6.42 2.58 -2.31
N VAL A 77 5.87 3.00 -3.45
CA VAL A 77 5.91 2.26 -4.71
C VAL A 77 6.15 3.21 -5.89
N THR A 78 6.71 2.70 -6.98
CA THR A 78 6.86 3.46 -8.24
C THR A 78 5.57 3.52 -9.05
N GLY A 79 4.62 2.62 -8.76
CA GLY A 79 3.31 2.52 -9.40
C GLY A 79 2.58 1.28 -8.93
N PHE A 80 1.42 1.02 -9.49
CA PHE A 80 0.68 -0.21 -9.27
C PHE A 80 -0.02 -0.66 -10.56
N CYS A 81 -0.37 -1.94 -10.59
CA CYS A 81 -0.99 -2.58 -11.74
C CYS A 81 -2.40 -3.03 -11.40
N GLU A 82 -3.33 -2.86 -12.35
CA GLU A 82 -4.67 -3.46 -12.31
C GLU A 82 -5.02 -4.07 -13.66
N TRP A 83 -5.91 -5.04 -13.66
CA TRP A 83 -6.36 -5.74 -14.86
C TRP A 83 -7.81 -5.42 -15.15
N ASP A 84 -8.12 -5.17 -16.41
CA ASP A 84 -9.48 -5.00 -16.87
C ASP A 84 -10.22 -6.33 -17.04
N GLY A 85 -11.50 -6.25 -17.43
CA GLY A 85 -12.34 -7.44 -17.61
C GLY A 85 -11.87 -8.40 -18.70
N ASP A 86 -11.04 -7.92 -19.63
CA ASP A 86 -10.48 -8.72 -20.73
C ASP A 86 -9.11 -9.32 -20.37
N GLY A 87 -8.61 -9.06 -19.13
CA GLY A 87 -7.32 -9.53 -18.66
C GLY A 87 -6.13 -8.68 -19.16
N THR A 88 -6.38 -7.50 -19.72
CA THR A 88 -5.33 -6.55 -20.08
C THR A 88 -4.82 -5.86 -18.83
N GLY A 89 -3.51 -5.89 -18.60
CA GLY A 89 -2.85 -5.18 -17.51
C GLY A 89 -2.67 -3.70 -17.81
N TRP A 90 -2.85 -2.86 -16.80
CA TRP A 90 -2.69 -1.42 -16.86
C TRP A 90 -1.83 -0.93 -15.72
N ASP A 91 -0.76 -0.20 -16.03
CA ASP A 91 0.11 0.44 -15.05
C ASP A 91 -0.42 1.84 -14.72
N PHE A 92 -0.44 2.14 -13.44
CA PHE A 92 -0.79 3.44 -12.88
C PHE A 92 0.42 4.04 -12.19
N LEU A 93 0.91 5.15 -12.73
CA LEU A 93 2.16 5.80 -12.34
C LEU A 93 1.87 7.19 -11.77
N PRO A 94 2.73 7.73 -10.89
CA PRO A 94 2.66 9.12 -10.50
C PRO A 94 2.91 10.03 -11.72
N GLN A 95 2.21 11.17 -11.79
CA GLN A 95 2.36 12.10 -12.89
C GLN A 95 3.57 13.02 -12.72
N GLU A 96 3.77 13.55 -11.52
CA GLU A 96 4.79 14.57 -11.21
C GLU A 96 5.80 14.12 -10.15
N GLU A 97 5.43 13.15 -9.34
CA GLU A 97 6.24 12.61 -8.25
C GLU A 97 7.03 11.38 -8.73
N GLU A 98 8.16 11.08 -8.10
CA GLU A 98 8.91 9.84 -8.40
C GLU A 98 8.23 8.59 -7.85
N MET A 99 7.34 8.75 -6.86
CA MET A 99 6.75 7.65 -6.12
C MET A 99 5.31 7.92 -5.70
N LEU A 100 4.54 6.84 -5.59
CA LEU A 100 3.27 6.81 -4.88
C LEU A 100 3.48 6.30 -3.44
N TYR A 101 2.63 6.75 -2.53
CA TYR A 101 2.63 6.33 -1.15
C TYR A 101 1.28 5.70 -0.81
N LEU A 102 1.24 4.38 -0.70
CA LEU A 102 0.02 3.66 -0.41
C LEU A 102 -0.20 3.58 1.10
N ALA A 103 -1.42 3.87 1.54
CA ALA A 103 -1.81 3.63 2.92
C ALA A 103 -1.82 2.13 3.22
N GLY A 104 -1.32 1.75 4.39
CA GLY A 104 -1.27 0.37 4.82
C GLY A 104 -1.42 0.23 6.32
N VAL A 105 -1.67 -0.99 6.74
CA VAL A 105 -1.54 -1.42 8.13
C VAL A 105 -0.55 -2.58 8.19
N CYS A 106 0.22 -2.67 9.28
CA CYS A 106 1.18 -3.74 9.44
C CYS A 106 1.05 -4.39 10.82
N ARG A 107 1.51 -5.63 10.95
CA ARG A 107 1.60 -6.30 12.24
C ARG A 107 2.91 -7.02 12.39
N LYS A 108 3.36 -7.09 13.64
CA LYS A 108 4.55 -7.86 13.99
C LYS A 108 4.22 -9.35 13.99
N LYS A 109 5.12 -10.16 13.42
CA LYS A 109 5.12 -11.62 13.52
C LYS A 109 6.35 -12.08 14.31
N ALA A 110 6.56 -13.38 14.49
CA ALA A 110 7.72 -13.91 15.21
C ALA A 110 9.04 -13.36 14.61
N GLU A 111 9.13 -13.34 13.29
CA GLU A 111 10.27 -12.79 12.57
C GLU A 111 9.81 -11.74 11.55
N GLY A 112 10.04 -10.45 11.86
CA GLY A 112 9.75 -9.33 10.96
C GLY A 112 8.30 -8.83 11.03
N TRP A 113 7.78 -8.37 9.89
CA TRP A 113 6.49 -7.73 9.74
C TRP A 113 5.70 -8.33 8.58
N GLU A 114 4.40 -8.23 8.67
CA GLU A 114 3.47 -8.36 7.53
C GLU A 114 2.76 -7.03 7.34
N ALA A 115 2.44 -6.69 6.10
CA ALA A 115 1.69 -5.47 5.78
C ALA A 115 0.62 -5.75 4.74
N THR A 116 -0.49 -5.02 4.82
CA THR A 116 -1.58 -5.08 3.85
C THR A 116 -1.87 -3.68 3.34
N VAL A 117 -2.19 -3.56 2.06
CA VAL A 117 -2.56 -2.30 1.42
C VAL A 117 -4.00 -1.96 1.78
N VAL A 118 -4.26 -0.72 2.17
CA VAL A 118 -5.63 -0.21 2.29
C VAL A 118 -6.13 0.16 0.90
N THR A 119 -7.33 -0.32 0.56
CA THR A 119 -7.98 -0.04 -0.73
C THR A 119 -9.30 0.66 -0.55
N GLU A 120 -9.67 1.48 -1.51
CA GLU A 120 -10.93 2.24 -1.58
C GLU A 120 -11.66 1.99 -2.89
N HIS A 121 -12.88 2.50 -3.05
CA HIS A 121 -13.57 2.52 -4.33
C HIS A 121 -12.77 3.32 -5.36
N ALA A 122 -12.57 2.74 -6.53
CA ALA A 122 -11.82 3.40 -7.59
C ALA A 122 -12.65 4.50 -8.26
N SER A 123 -11.99 5.60 -8.58
CA SER A 123 -12.49 6.72 -9.36
C SER A 123 -11.51 7.08 -10.49
N GLY A 124 -11.85 8.03 -11.34
CA GLY A 124 -10.97 8.53 -12.40
C GLY A 124 -10.50 7.43 -13.36
N CYS A 125 -9.23 7.50 -13.77
CA CYS A 125 -8.66 6.57 -14.74
C CYS A 125 -8.56 5.13 -14.25
N VAL A 126 -8.48 4.90 -12.93
CA VAL A 126 -8.47 3.54 -12.34
C VAL A 126 -9.87 2.94 -12.37
N GLY A 127 -10.92 3.76 -12.06
CA GLY A 127 -12.31 3.32 -12.03
C GLY A 127 -12.84 2.77 -13.35
N VAL A 128 -12.23 3.18 -14.48
CA VAL A 128 -12.55 2.65 -15.82
C VAL A 128 -12.02 1.22 -15.99
N ILE A 129 -10.98 0.84 -15.25
CA ILE A 129 -10.29 -0.46 -15.39
C ILE A 129 -10.74 -1.42 -14.29
N HIS A 130 -10.75 -0.96 -13.04
CA HIS A 130 -11.05 -1.81 -11.89
C HIS A 130 -11.86 -1.03 -10.85
N HIS A 131 -12.75 -1.71 -10.13
CA HIS A 131 -13.65 -1.08 -9.15
C HIS A 131 -12.96 -0.72 -7.82
N ARG A 132 -11.72 -1.15 -7.62
CA ARG A 132 -10.90 -0.85 -6.43
C ARG A 132 -9.58 -0.23 -6.84
N LYS A 133 -9.05 0.64 -5.97
CA LYS A 133 -7.70 1.19 -6.07
C LYS A 133 -7.04 1.24 -4.69
N PRO A 134 -5.72 1.29 -4.58
CA PRO A 134 -5.05 1.63 -3.34
C PRO A 134 -5.50 3.02 -2.84
N LEU A 135 -5.60 3.19 -1.51
CA LEU A 135 -5.71 4.50 -0.90
C LEU A 135 -4.35 5.18 -0.97
N ILE A 136 -4.23 6.21 -1.82
CA ILE A 136 -2.97 6.89 -2.11
C ILE A 136 -2.88 8.17 -1.28
N LEU A 137 -1.81 8.28 -0.50
CA LEU A 137 -1.53 9.43 0.35
C LEU A 137 -0.72 10.50 -0.42
N SER A 138 -1.00 11.78 -0.18
CA SER A 138 -0.12 12.88 -0.61
C SER A 138 1.08 12.99 0.31
N GLY A 139 2.14 13.67 -0.12
CA GLY A 139 3.30 13.94 0.73
C GLY A 139 2.92 14.61 2.06
N GLU A 140 1.94 15.52 2.04
CA GLU A 140 1.40 16.18 3.24
C GLU A 140 0.64 15.23 4.16
N ASN A 141 -0.08 14.24 3.59
CA ASN A 141 -0.93 13.32 4.33
C ASN A 141 -0.15 12.14 4.95
N LEU A 142 1.11 11.91 4.55
CA LEU A 142 1.94 10.82 5.08
C LEU A 142 2.08 10.89 6.60
N ARG A 143 2.41 12.08 7.10
CA ARG A 143 2.59 12.29 8.53
C ARG A 143 1.27 12.15 9.28
N GLN A 144 0.20 12.69 8.74
CA GLN A 144 -1.15 12.59 9.32
C GLN A 144 -1.59 11.13 9.40
N TRP A 145 -1.42 10.35 8.32
CA TRP A 145 -1.73 8.92 8.32
C TRP A 145 -0.96 8.16 9.40
N LEU A 146 0.33 8.44 9.55
CA LEU A 146 1.19 7.70 10.48
C LEU A 146 0.97 8.09 11.95
N TYR A 147 0.72 9.36 12.24
CA TYR A 147 0.79 9.88 13.60
C TYR A 147 -0.55 10.32 14.18
N ASP A 148 -1.55 10.58 13.36
CA ASP A 148 -2.85 11.09 13.78
C ASP A 148 -3.97 10.09 13.45
N GLU A 149 -4.55 9.47 14.49
CA GLU A 149 -5.62 8.48 14.28
C GLU A 149 -6.90 9.12 13.76
N ALA A 150 -7.24 10.32 14.25
CA ALA A 150 -8.48 10.99 13.85
C ALA A 150 -8.44 11.38 12.37
N LEU A 151 -7.32 11.96 11.91
CA LEU A 151 -7.13 12.27 10.50
C LEU A 151 -7.01 11.00 9.63
N ALA A 152 -6.35 9.95 10.14
CA ALA A 152 -6.29 8.68 9.40
C ALA A 152 -7.66 8.05 9.20
N ARG A 153 -8.60 8.19 10.16
CA ARG A 153 -10.00 7.75 10.00
C ARG A 153 -10.72 8.54 8.92
N GLN A 154 -10.52 9.86 8.85
CA GLN A 154 -11.11 10.70 7.79
C GLN A 154 -10.64 10.25 6.41
N PHE A 155 -9.37 9.84 6.25
CA PHE A 155 -8.88 9.31 4.98
C PHE A 155 -9.52 7.99 4.55
N LEU A 156 -10.09 7.21 5.46
CA LEU A 156 -10.84 6.01 5.11
C LEU A 156 -12.22 6.33 4.51
N GLU A 157 -12.79 7.47 4.86
CA GLU A 157 -14.15 7.90 4.47
C GLU A 157 -14.14 8.79 3.22
N GLU A 158 -13.08 9.57 3.04
CA GLU A 158 -12.94 10.54 1.96
C GLU A 158 -12.06 9.99 0.83
N ALA A 159 -12.67 9.45 -0.22
CA ALA A 159 -11.94 9.10 -1.44
C ALA A 159 -11.36 10.38 -2.09
N LYS A 160 -10.04 10.54 -2.06
CA LYS A 160 -9.36 11.65 -2.75
C LYS A 160 -8.91 11.19 -4.12
N GLU A 161 -9.36 11.91 -5.14
CA GLU A 161 -8.91 11.66 -6.50
C GLU A 161 -7.44 12.11 -6.64
N ARG A 162 -6.63 11.22 -7.20
CA ARG A 162 -5.25 11.50 -7.58
C ARG A 162 -5.11 11.39 -9.10
N VAL A 163 -4.44 12.35 -9.68
CA VAL A 163 -4.09 12.29 -11.10
C VAL A 163 -2.96 11.29 -11.28
N LEU A 164 -3.23 10.25 -12.04
CA LEU A 164 -2.29 9.19 -12.36
C LEU A 164 -2.12 9.09 -13.87
N LEU A 165 -0.91 8.76 -14.30
CA LEU A 165 -0.66 8.35 -15.68
C LEU A 165 -1.10 6.88 -15.79
N LYS A 166 -1.95 6.60 -16.80
CA LYS A 166 -2.37 5.25 -17.14
C LYS A 166 -1.63 4.80 -18.40
N ARG A 167 -0.97 3.66 -18.33
CA ARG A 167 -0.26 3.05 -19.45
C ARG A 167 -0.64 1.58 -19.56
N LYS A 168 -0.87 1.10 -20.80
CA LYS A 168 -1.05 -0.33 -21.02
C LYS A 168 0.25 -1.05 -20.66
N LYS A 169 0.14 -2.10 -19.86
CA LYS A 169 1.28 -2.92 -19.46
C LYS A 169 1.83 -3.64 -20.67
N MET A 170 3.12 -3.51 -20.93
CA MET A 170 3.80 -4.24 -21.98
C MET A 170 4.36 -5.56 -21.42
N GLU A 171 4.24 -6.63 -22.20
CA GLU A 171 4.81 -7.92 -21.81
C GLU A 171 6.33 -7.82 -21.64
N GLY A 172 6.83 -8.20 -20.46
CA GLY A 172 8.25 -8.18 -20.13
C GLY A 172 8.80 -6.85 -19.57
N GLU A 173 8.00 -5.77 -19.47
CA GLU A 173 8.39 -4.57 -18.74
C GLU A 173 8.08 -4.70 -17.23
N THR A 174 9.06 -4.33 -16.44
CA THR A 174 8.93 -4.16 -14.97
C THR A 174 8.84 -2.67 -14.66
N LEU A 175 7.97 -2.27 -13.76
CA LEU A 175 7.82 -0.88 -13.29
C LEU A 175 9.06 -0.39 -12.53
#